data_7b9eb79687b4a311ab5f6110904b187b
#
_entry.id   7b9eb79687b4a311ab5f6110904b187b
#
_cell.length_a   1.000
_cell.length_b   1.000
_cell.length_c   1.000
_cell.angle_alpha   90.00
_cell.angle_beta   90.00
_cell.angle_gamma   90.00
#
_symmetry.space_group_name_H-M   'P 1'
#
loop_
_entity.id
_entity.type
_entity.pdbx_description
1 polymer ?
#
loop_
_entity_poly.entity_id
_entity_poly.type
_entity_poly.pdbx_seq_one_letter_code
_entity_poly.pdbx_strand_id
1 'polypeptide(L)'
;MICLIALVVFGVLGLFSAKYRSFAREAFNCVFLKMTLRKCDSGLDERLKAKSTAKLASLSPAAARLFHKNFEAVSWVFTLLMFASFALAAQGVYNYWAFGNCNGPDSSAFCVFSAFGSHSLKPPSSLEGVVMANGSPDVLVAYACFACPYSRAAWSGFRHFVASRDNLTVVFKPLPLAGHNNSFEAAAASLCADRQGKFVAFADSVFANQSLVVRYGAGALDALAGEASLDLAVYRKCYYGNETGGMVQAFQSEGIANGVYGTPTFFFNNKSAVGPLSLHNFDELAAGGVV
;
A
#
# COMPACT_ATOMS: atom_id res chain seq x y z
N MET A 1 1.94 -36.31 -0.42
CA MET A 1 1.58 -34.90 -0.70
C MET A 1 0.19 -34.56 -0.17
N ILE A 2 -0.81 -35.44 -0.34
CA ILE A 2 -2.20 -35.20 0.13
C ILE A 2 -2.30 -34.98 1.65
N CYS A 3 -1.46 -35.64 2.46
CA CYS A 3 -1.46 -35.45 3.91
C CYS A 3 -1.20 -33.98 4.31
N LEU A 4 -0.41 -33.24 3.55
CA LEU A 4 -0.11 -31.84 3.82
C LEU A 4 -1.32 -30.93 3.49
N ILE A 5 -1.98 -31.18 2.35
CA ILE A 5 -3.22 -30.51 1.99
C ILE A 5 -4.32 -30.84 3.01
N ALA A 6 -4.44 -32.14 3.34
CA ALA A 6 -5.39 -32.62 4.33
C ALA A 6 -5.15 -31.97 5.72
N LEU A 7 -3.89 -31.79 6.12
CA LEU A 7 -3.54 -31.12 7.37
C LEU A 7 -4.04 -29.68 7.39
N VAL A 8 -3.80 -28.91 6.34
CA VAL A 8 -4.25 -27.52 6.26
C VAL A 8 -5.77 -27.43 6.24
N VAL A 9 -6.42 -28.16 5.33
CA VAL A 9 -7.88 -28.12 5.17
C VAL A 9 -8.59 -28.63 6.43
N PHE A 10 -8.22 -29.80 6.93
CA PHE A 10 -8.86 -30.37 8.13
C PHE A 10 -8.38 -29.68 9.40
N GLY A 11 -7.20 -29.07 9.43
CA GLY A 11 -6.75 -28.22 10.52
C GLY A 11 -7.67 -27.00 10.68
N VAL A 12 -7.92 -26.27 9.62
CA VAL A 12 -8.83 -25.12 9.61
C VAL A 12 -10.27 -25.57 9.93
N LEU A 13 -10.79 -26.61 9.25
CA LEU A 13 -12.13 -27.13 9.53
C LEU A 13 -12.25 -27.70 10.93
N GLY A 14 -11.19 -28.25 11.50
CA GLY A 14 -11.13 -28.78 12.86
C GLY A 14 -11.22 -27.70 13.96
N LEU A 15 -10.92 -26.44 13.65
CA LEU A 15 -11.17 -25.32 14.56
C LEU A 15 -12.67 -25.09 14.75
N PHE A 16 -13.45 -25.25 13.69
CA PHE A 16 -14.90 -25.00 13.69
C PHE A 16 -15.74 -26.25 13.95
N SER A 17 -15.21 -27.46 13.77
CA SER A 17 -15.98 -28.70 13.93
C SER A 17 -15.13 -29.87 14.45
N ALA A 18 -15.60 -30.46 15.55
CA ALA A 18 -14.94 -31.60 16.20
C ALA A 18 -14.81 -32.83 15.28
N LYS A 19 -15.71 -32.98 14.28
CA LYS A 19 -15.70 -34.08 13.31
C LYS A 19 -14.43 -34.11 12.46
N TYR A 20 -13.82 -32.96 12.18
CA TYR A 20 -12.62 -32.85 11.33
C TYR A 20 -11.31 -32.94 12.13
N ARG A 21 -11.36 -32.85 13.47
CA ARG A 21 -10.17 -32.93 14.34
C ARG A 21 -9.45 -34.27 14.26
N SER A 22 -10.20 -35.37 14.09
CA SER A 22 -9.60 -36.70 13.92
C SER A 22 -8.79 -36.81 12.63
N PHE A 23 -9.33 -36.27 11.52
CA PHE A 23 -8.63 -36.22 10.23
C PHE A 23 -7.43 -35.28 10.25
N ALA A 24 -7.52 -34.15 10.94
CA ALA A 24 -6.41 -33.22 11.13
C ALA A 24 -5.26 -33.89 11.90
N ARG A 25 -5.55 -34.63 12.97
CA ARG A 25 -4.56 -35.36 13.76
C ARG A 25 -3.89 -36.50 12.96
N GLU A 26 -4.68 -37.25 12.17
CA GLU A 26 -4.16 -38.30 11.29
C GLU A 26 -3.25 -37.70 10.19
N ALA A 27 -3.65 -36.60 9.59
CA ALA A 27 -2.87 -35.87 8.59
C ALA A 27 -1.58 -35.29 9.20
N PHE A 28 -1.63 -34.72 10.42
CA PHE A 28 -0.46 -34.24 11.15
C PHE A 28 0.56 -35.34 11.40
N ASN A 29 0.12 -36.49 11.93
CA ASN A 29 0.99 -37.61 12.17
C ASN A 29 1.65 -38.12 10.88
N CYS A 30 0.89 -38.16 9.78
CA CYS A 30 1.44 -38.57 8.49
C CYS A 30 2.49 -37.60 7.96
N VAL A 31 2.25 -36.28 8.06
CA VAL A 31 3.23 -35.25 7.69
C VAL A 31 4.48 -35.36 8.56
N PHE A 32 4.31 -35.49 9.87
CA PHE A 32 5.43 -35.62 10.82
C PHE A 32 6.30 -36.88 10.54
N LEU A 33 5.68 -38.04 10.25
CA LEU A 33 6.39 -39.23 9.86
C LEU A 33 7.17 -39.07 8.56
N LYS A 34 6.58 -38.39 7.55
CA LYS A 34 7.27 -38.08 6.29
C LYS A 34 8.44 -37.10 6.49
N MET A 35 8.32 -36.13 7.37
CA MET A 35 9.41 -35.18 7.69
C MET A 35 10.59 -35.93 8.40
N THR A 36 10.28 -36.98 9.15
CA THR A 36 11.29 -37.84 9.84
C THR A 36 11.75 -39.01 8.96
N LEU A 37 11.49 -38.97 7.62
CA LEU A 37 11.85 -39.99 6.64
C LEU A 37 11.26 -41.40 6.96
N ARG A 38 10.17 -41.46 7.72
CA ARG A 38 9.45 -42.71 8.01
C ARG A 38 8.25 -42.86 7.07
N LYS A 39 7.92 -44.10 6.72
CA LYS A 39 6.73 -44.40 5.91
C LYS A 39 5.45 -44.08 6.69
N CYS A 40 4.48 -43.42 6.02
CA CYS A 40 3.16 -43.20 6.57
C CYS A 40 2.19 -44.23 6.00
N ASP A 41 1.70 -45.16 6.83
CA ASP A 41 0.76 -46.21 6.43
C ASP A 41 -0.69 -45.90 6.87
N SER A 42 -1.04 -44.60 7.00
CA SER A 42 -2.36 -44.18 7.51
C SER A 42 -3.55 -44.52 6.58
N GLY A 43 -3.30 -44.90 5.32
CA GLY A 43 -4.36 -45.15 4.33
C GLY A 43 -5.23 -43.91 4.03
N LEU A 44 -4.87 -42.71 4.55
CA LEU A 44 -5.60 -41.47 4.37
C LEU A 44 -5.66 -41.05 2.89
N ASP A 45 -4.54 -41.25 2.17
CA ASP A 45 -4.41 -40.95 0.75
C ASP A 45 -5.42 -41.76 -0.07
N GLU A 46 -5.56 -43.06 0.21
CA GLU A 46 -6.50 -43.96 -0.48
C GLU A 46 -7.95 -43.64 -0.15
N ARG A 47 -8.26 -43.35 1.11
CA ARG A 47 -9.62 -42.97 1.56
C ARG A 47 -10.05 -41.65 0.94
N LEU A 48 -9.16 -40.65 0.87
CA LEU A 48 -9.45 -39.36 0.24
C LEU A 48 -9.63 -39.52 -1.27
N LYS A 49 -8.76 -40.28 -1.92
CA LYS A 49 -8.86 -40.62 -3.35
C LYS A 49 -10.19 -41.30 -3.65
N ALA A 50 -10.55 -42.33 -2.90
CA ALA A 50 -11.80 -43.07 -3.08
C ALA A 50 -13.04 -42.17 -2.89
N LYS A 51 -13.09 -41.39 -1.79
CA LYS A 51 -14.23 -40.49 -1.51
C LYS A 51 -14.38 -39.40 -2.57
N SER A 52 -13.27 -38.77 -2.98
CA SER A 52 -13.30 -37.71 -3.99
C SER A 52 -13.71 -38.26 -5.35
N THR A 53 -13.20 -39.43 -5.74
CA THR A 53 -13.55 -40.09 -6.98
C THR A 53 -15.04 -40.51 -7.00
N ALA A 54 -15.55 -41.06 -5.88
CA ALA A 54 -16.95 -41.46 -5.76
C ALA A 54 -17.91 -40.27 -5.88
N LYS A 55 -17.55 -39.15 -5.21
CA LYS A 55 -18.35 -37.90 -5.32
C LYS A 55 -18.29 -37.28 -6.71
N LEU A 56 -17.17 -37.38 -7.40
CA LEU A 56 -17.02 -36.88 -8.76
C LEU A 56 -17.74 -37.79 -9.77
N ALA A 57 -17.79 -39.09 -9.52
CA ALA A 57 -18.49 -40.05 -10.36
C ALA A 57 -20.02 -39.82 -10.37
N SER A 58 -20.59 -39.31 -9.27
CA SER A 58 -22.00 -38.94 -9.23
C SER A 58 -22.34 -37.70 -10.07
N LEU A 59 -21.35 -36.84 -10.39
CA LEU A 59 -21.51 -35.65 -11.23
C LEU A 59 -21.13 -35.96 -12.68
N SER A 60 -20.03 -36.66 -12.93
CA SER A 60 -19.53 -37.01 -14.25
C SER A 60 -18.60 -38.22 -14.19
N PRO A 61 -19.01 -39.37 -14.80
CA PRO A 61 -18.15 -40.55 -14.84
C PRO A 61 -16.83 -40.37 -15.61
N ALA A 62 -16.84 -39.50 -16.62
CA ALA A 62 -15.64 -39.19 -17.42
C ALA A 62 -14.63 -38.38 -16.58
N ALA A 63 -15.11 -37.36 -15.84
CA ALA A 63 -14.28 -36.57 -14.95
C ALA A 63 -13.70 -37.40 -13.80
N ALA A 64 -14.47 -38.33 -13.25
CA ALA A 64 -14.01 -39.25 -12.20
C ALA A 64 -12.86 -40.16 -12.68
N ARG A 65 -12.95 -40.69 -13.90
CA ARG A 65 -11.88 -41.49 -14.51
C ARG A 65 -10.61 -40.69 -14.75
N LEU A 66 -10.74 -39.48 -15.30
CA LEU A 66 -9.60 -38.58 -15.52
C LEU A 66 -8.92 -38.18 -14.20
N PHE A 67 -9.72 -37.81 -13.19
CA PHE A 67 -9.25 -37.48 -11.84
C PHE A 67 -8.53 -38.66 -11.20
N HIS A 68 -9.11 -39.87 -11.26
CA HIS A 68 -8.49 -41.05 -10.66
C HIS A 68 -7.15 -41.40 -11.32
N LYS A 69 -7.06 -41.29 -12.65
CA LYS A 69 -5.84 -41.57 -13.43
C LYS A 69 -4.73 -40.55 -13.13
N ASN A 70 -5.08 -39.27 -12.97
CA ASN A 70 -4.10 -38.19 -12.80
C ASN A 70 -4.06 -37.64 -11.35
N PHE A 71 -4.47 -38.45 -10.37
CA PHE A 71 -4.64 -38.01 -9.00
C PHE A 71 -3.35 -37.43 -8.39
N GLU A 72 -2.19 -37.97 -8.69
CA GLU A 72 -0.91 -37.43 -8.25
C GLU A 72 -0.62 -36.05 -8.85
N ALA A 73 -0.83 -35.88 -10.14
CA ALA A 73 -0.62 -34.61 -10.82
C ALA A 73 -1.57 -33.53 -10.26
N VAL A 74 -2.84 -33.88 -10.06
CA VAL A 74 -3.82 -32.99 -9.42
C VAL A 74 -3.38 -32.60 -8.01
N SER A 75 -2.89 -33.56 -7.21
CA SER A 75 -2.35 -33.29 -5.87
C SER A 75 -1.16 -32.33 -5.89
N TRP A 76 -0.26 -32.50 -6.85
CA TRP A 76 0.88 -31.59 -7.02
C TRP A 76 0.43 -30.17 -7.36
N VAL A 77 -0.50 -30.02 -8.30
CA VAL A 77 -1.07 -28.71 -8.66
C VAL A 77 -1.69 -28.03 -7.45
N PHE A 78 -2.53 -28.76 -6.69
CA PHE A 78 -3.13 -28.18 -5.47
C PHE A 78 -2.08 -27.79 -4.43
N THR A 79 -1.02 -28.60 -4.26
CA THR A 79 0.06 -28.31 -3.33
C THR A 79 0.80 -27.04 -3.74
N LEU A 80 1.14 -26.89 -5.04
CA LEU A 80 1.80 -25.69 -5.55
C LEU A 80 0.93 -24.44 -5.41
N LEU A 81 -0.37 -24.54 -5.72
CA LEU A 81 -1.32 -23.45 -5.53
C LEU A 81 -1.44 -23.05 -4.07
N MET A 82 -1.43 -24.01 -3.15
CA MET A 82 -1.45 -23.76 -1.72
C MET A 82 -0.20 -22.99 -1.28
N PHE A 83 1.00 -23.42 -1.69
CA PHE A 83 2.23 -22.71 -1.36
C PHE A 83 2.28 -21.32 -1.96
N ALA A 84 1.83 -21.16 -3.22
CA ALA A 84 1.71 -19.85 -3.86
C ALA A 84 0.76 -18.93 -3.08
N SER A 85 -0.40 -19.45 -2.66
CA SER A 85 -1.36 -18.70 -1.84
C SER A 85 -0.78 -18.28 -0.49
N PHE A 86 -0.02 -19.17 0.17
CA PHE A 86 0.67 -18.81 1.42
C PHE A 86 1.75 -17.75 1.21
N ALA A 87 2.51 -17.84 0.11
CA ALA A 87 3.53 -16.85 -0.22
C ALA A 87 2.90 -15.47 -0.48
N LEU A 88 1.80 -15.43 -1.24
CA LEU A 88 1.06 -14.19 -1.49
C LEU A 88 0.43 -13.62 -0.21
N ALA A 89 -0.11 -14.48 0.65
CA ALA A 89 -0.65 -14.05 1.94
C ALA A 89 0.45 -13.49 2.86
N ALA A 90 1.61 -14.15 2.93
CA ALA A 90 2.76 -13.69 3.70
C ALA A 90 3.30 -12.35 3.16
N GLN A 91 3.36 -12.21 1.83
CA GLN A 91 3.72 -10.93 1.19
C GLN A 91 2.70 -9.84 1.53
N GLY A 92 1.40 -10.15 1.50
CA GLY A 92 0.34 -9.21 1.89
C GLY A 92 0.46 -8.76 3.35
N VAL A 93 0.75 -9.68 4.28
CA VAL A 93 1.00 -9.35 5.69
C VAL A 93 2.24 -8.48 5.85
N TYR A 94 3.33 -8.83 5.18
CA TYR A 94 4.57 -8.04 5.19
C TYR A 94 4.33 -6.63 4.63
N ASN A 95 3.67 -6.51 3.48
CA ASN A 95 3.34 -5.22 2.88
C ASN A 95 2.44 -4.39 3.81
N TYR A 96 1.45 -5.01 4.45
CA TYR A 96 0.59 -4.32 5.41
C TYR A 96 1.38 -3.80 6.61
N TRP A 97 2.30 -4.61 7.15
CA TRP A 97 3.15 -4.22 8.26
C TRP A 97 4.15 -3.11 7.88
N ALA A 98 4.77 -3.22 6.69
CA ALA A 98 5.81 -2.30 6.24
C ALA A 98 5.25 -1.00 5.64
N PHE A 99 4.10 -1.06 4.95
CA PHE A 99 3.57 0.03 4.12
C PHE A 99 2.12 0.42 4.45
N GLY A 100 1.47 -0.27 5.39
CA GLY A 100 0.07 -0.02 5.75
C GLY A 100 -0.96 -0.50 4.72
N ASN A 101 -0.52 -1.12 3.60
CA ASN A 101 -1.39 -1.68 2.56
C ASN A 101 -0.86 -3.05 2.11
N CYS A 102 -1.72 -4.07 2.06
CA CYS A 102 -1.33 -5.44 1.70
C CYS A 102 -0.95 -5.63 0.23
N ASN A 103 -1.28 -4.69 -0.64
CA ASN A 103 -0.94 -4.72 -2.06
C ASN A 103 0.37 -3.97 -2.40
N GLY A 104 1.04 -3.40 -1.39
CA GLY A 104 2.27 -2.63 -1.54
C GLY A 104 2.06 -1.11 -1.47
N PRO A 105 3.17 -0.34 -1.52
CA PRO A 105 3.14 1.10 -1.24
C PRO A 105 2.38 1.93 -2.28
N ASP A 106 2.24 1.41 -3.51
CA ASP A 106 1.67 2.15 -4.64
C ASP A 106 0.25 1.68 -5.02
N SER A 107 -0.35 0.79 -4.24
CA SER A 107 -1.61 0.17 -4.60
C SER A 107 -2.78 0.78 -3.82
N SER A 108 -3.78 1.27 -4.56
CA SER A 108 -5.10 1.63 -4.03
C SER A 108 -6.09 0.46 -4.01
N ALA A 109 -5.63 -0.77 -4.37
CA ALA A 109 -6.49 -1.93 -4.42
C ALA A 109 -6.98 -2.33 -3.02
N PHE A 110 -8.18 -2.93 -2.97
CA PHE A 110 -8.78 -3.40 -1.72
C PHE A 110 -7.84 -4.33 -0.96
N CYS A 111 -7.61 -4.01 0.31
CA CYS A 111 -6.82 -4.81 1.23
C CYS A 111 -7.74 -5.40 2.30
N VAL A 112 -7.77 -6.73 2.43
CA VAL A 112 -8.60 -7.43 3.43
C VAL A 112 -8.26 -6.98 4.85
N PHE A 113 -6.99 -6.73 5.15
CA PHE A 113 -6.58 -6.27 6.47
C PHE A 113 -7.05 -4.84 6.78
N SER A 114 -7.20 -3.99 5.76
CA SER A 114 -7.77 -2.64 5.94
C SER A 114 -9.26 -2.69 6.35
N ALA A 115 -9.97 -3.76 5.99
CA ALA A 115 -11.37 -3.95 6.41
C ALA A 115 -11.50 -4.31 7.90
N PHE A 116 -10.44 -4.86 8.52
CA PHE A 116 -10.40 -5.21 9.94
C PHE A 116 -9.65 -4.20 10.80
N GLY A 117 -8.83 -3.34 10.18
CA GLY A 117 -8.14 -2.24 10.85
C GLY A 117 -8.89 -0.93 10.60
N SER A 118 -9.50 -0.35 11.61
CA SER A 118 -9.95 1.03 11.53
C SER A 118 -8.71 1.93 11.50
N HIS A 119 -8.14 2.17 10.31
CA HIS A 119 -7.23 3.30 10.12
C HIS A 119 -8.09 4.57 10.20
N SER A 120 -8.41 5.01 11.40
CA SER A 120 -9.04 6.30 11.57
C SER A 120 -7.98 7.35 11.28
N LEU A 121 -8.05 7.93 10.08
CA LEU A 121 -7.26 9.11 9.77
C LEU A 121 -7.63 10.21 10.76
N LYS A 122 -6.62 10.75 11.43
CA LYS A 122 -6.78 11.87 12.36
C LYS A 122 -6.27 13.14 11.68
N PRO A 123 -7.04 14.24 11.71
CA PRO A 123 -6.54 15.51 11.24
C PRO A 123 -5.22 15.85 11.94
N PRO A 124 -4.25 16.44 11.22
CA PRO A 124 -3.00 16.86 11.84
C PRO A 124 -3.24 17.90 12.91
N SER A 125 -2.52 17.76 14.03
CA SER A 125 -2.59 18.71 15.15
C SER A 125 -1.77 19.97 14.91
N SER A 126 -0.82 19.92 13.98
CA SER A 126 0.06 21.00 13.59
C SER A 126 -0.23 21.47 12.17
N LEU A 127 -0.21 22.79 11.99
CA LEU A 127 -0.23 23.43 10.66
C LEU A 127 1.18 23.81 10.19
N GLU A 128 2.23 23.25 10.81
CA GLU A 128 3.58 23.39 10.29
C GLU A 128 3.69 22.71 8.93
N GLY A 129 4.28 23.39 7.97
CA GLY A 129 4.41 22.90 6.60
C GLY A 129 4.56 24.06 5.62
N VAL A 130 4.46 23.75 4.34
CA VAL A 130 4.45 24.76 3.28
C VAL A 130 3.08 25.42 3.21
N VAL A 131 3.00 26.68 3.55
CA VAL A 131 1.75 27.46 3.46
C VAL A 131 1.55 27.92 2.03
N MET A 132 0.58 27.28 1.32
CA MET A 132 0.28 27.61 -0.06
C MET A 132 -0.80 28.69 -0.20
N ALA A 133 -1.70 28.78 0.79
CA ALA A 133 -2.69 29.83 0.93
C ALA A 133 -2.96 30.08 2.41
N ASN A 134 -3.28 31.31 2.77
CA ASN A 134 -3.56 31.71 4.14
C ASN A 134 -4.84 32.54 4.19
N GLY A 135 -5.97 31.87 4.13
CA GLY A 135 -7.32 32.41 4.23
C GLY A 135 -8.15 31.58 5.20
N SER A 136 -8.70 32.16 6.23
CA SER A 136 -9.55 31.46 7.22
C SER A 136 -11.04 31.54 6.78
N PRO A 137 -11.96 30.62 7.22
CA PRO A 137 -11.80 29.67 8.32
C PRO A 137 -11.47 28.23 7.91
N ASP A 138 -11.56 27.85 6.64
CA ASP A 138 -11.38 26.47 6.22
C ASP A 138 -9.90 26.11 6.10
N VAL A 139 -9.56 24.89 6.50
CA VAL A 139 -8.19 24.37 6.49
C VAL A 139 -8.11 23.11 5.64
N LEU A 140 -7.21 23.11 4.67
CA LEU A 140 -6.84 21.96 3.87
C LEU A 140 -5.37 21.61 4.11
N VAL A 141 -5.14 20.41 4.66
CA VAL A 141 -3.79 19.87 4.78
C VAL A 141 -3.60 18.74 3.78
N ALA A 142 -2.55 18.83 2.98
CA ALA A 142 -2.20 17.84 1.96
C ALA A 142 -0.89 17.14 2.30
N TYR A 143 -0.92 15.85 2.54
CA TYR A 143 0.27 14.99 2.57
C TYR A 143 0.47 14.39 1.18
N ALA A 144 1.58 14.68 0.54
CA ALA A 144 1.85 14.17 -0.80
C ALA A 144 3.33 13.82 -1.00
N CYS A 145 3.57 12.77 -1.80
CA CYS A 145 4.90 12.31 -2.16
C CYS A 145 5.23 12.74 -3.59
N PHE A 146 6.35 13.42 -3.79
CA PHE A 146 6.77 13.88 -5.11
C PHE A 146 7.12 12.75 -6.08
N ALA A 147 7.46 11.56 -5.60
CA ALA A 147 7.71 10.39 -6.42
C ALA A 147 6.48 9.48 -6.59
N CYS A 148 5.31 9.82 -5.99
CA CYS A 148 4.09 9.06 -6.09
C CYS A 148 3.29 9.43 -7.35
N PRO A 149 2.95 8.47 -8.24
CA PRO A 149 2.16 8.77 -9.44
C PRO A 149 0.74 9.27 -9.13
N TYR A 150 0.17 8.83 -8.02
CA TYR A 150 -1.15 9.31 -7.57
C TYR A 150 -1.10 10.75 -7.06
N SER A 151 -0.02 11.16 -6.38
CA SER A 151 0.19 12.56 -6.00
C SER A 151 0.33 13.46 -7.23
N ARG A 152 1.04 12.97 -8.26
CA ARG A 152 1.12 13.67 -9.57
C ARG A 152 -0.26 13.82 -10.22
N ALA A 153 -1.06 12.75 -10.22
CA ALA A 153 -2.40 12.79 -10.82
C ALA A 153 -3.34 13.76 -10.09
N ALA A 154 -3.22 13.88 -8.76
CA ALA A 154 -4.03 14.82 -7.98
C ALA A 154 -3.58 16.28 -8.08
N TRP A 155 -2.29 16.52 -8.42
CA TRP A 155 -1.66 17.84 -8.30
C TRP A 155 -2.40 18.95 -9.06
N SER A 156 -2.80 18.69 -10.31
CA SER A 156 -3.51 19.68 -11.13
C SER A 156 -4.87 20.06 -10.52
N GLY A 157 -5.67 19.07 -10.12
CA GLY A 157 -6.96 19.27 -9.45
C GLY A 157 -6.82 20.03 -8.12
N PHE A 158 -5.83 19.63 -7.31
CA PHE A 158 -5.49 20.30 -6.05
C PHE A 158 -5.12 21.78 -6.25
N ARG A 159 -4.24 22.05 -7.21
CA ARG A 159 -3.83 23.42 -7.55
C ARG A 159 -5.00 24.29 -7.99
N HIS A 160 -5.87 23.74 -8.84
CA HIS A 160 -7.07 24.44 -9.31
C HIS A 160 -8.03 24.72 -8.17
N PHE A 161 -8.27 23.74 -7.30
CA PHE A 161 -9.12 23.89 -6.12
C PHE A 161 -8.60 24.99 -5.18
N VAL A 162 -7.28 25.01 -4.90
CA VAL A 162 -6.66 26.06 -4.07
C VAL A 162 -6.80 27.44 -4.71
N ALA A 163 -6.55 27.55 -6.02
CA ALA A 163 -6.61 28.83 -6.73
C ALA A 163 -8.04 29.39 -6.88
N SER A 164 -9.07 28.55 -6.77
CA SER A 164 -10.48 28.95 -6.89
C SER A 164 -11.11 29.45 -5.58
N ARG A 165 -10.36 29.47 -4.47
CA ARG A 165 -10.89 29.77 -3.14
C ARG A 165 -10.02 30.78 -2.38
N ASP A 166 -10.62 31.91 -2.04
CA ASP A 166 -9.92 32.97 -1.28
C ASP A 166 -9.95 32.74 0.24
N ASN A 167 -10.96 32.00 0.74
CA ASN A 167 -11.17 31.76 2.17
C ASN A 167 -10.70 30.35 2.58
N LEU A 168 -9.47 29.99 2.20
CA LEU A 168 -8.90 28.68 2.47
C LEU A 168 -7.47 28.79 2.98
N THR A 169 -7.18 28.20 4.14
CA THR A 169 -5.80 27.97 4.59
C THR A 169 -5.33 26.64 4.05
N VAL A 170 -4.22 26.61 3.31
CA VAL A 170 -3.68 25.40 2.70
C VAL A 170 -2.26 25.17 3.16
N VAL A 171 -2.04 24.00 3.76
CA VAL A 171 -0.73 23.54 4.20
C VAL A 171 -0.36 22.27 3.44
N PHE A 172 0.75 22.31 2.75
CA PHE A 172 1.32 21.13 2.09
C PHE A 172 2.45 20.54 2.92
N LYS A 173 2.39 19.25 3.18
CA LYS A 173 3.39 18.50 3.93
C LYS A 173 4.01 17.44 3.02
N PRO A 174 5.23 17.64 2.52
CA PRO A 174 5.92 16.62 1.75
C PRO A 174 6.09 15.35 2.57
N LEU A 175 5.47 14.25 2.12
CA LEU A 175 5.51 12.96 2.81
C LEU A 175 6.16 11.91 1.90
N PRO A 176 7.48 11.69 2.02
CA PRO A 176 8.15 10.67 1.23
C PRO A 176 7.76 9.27 1.68
N LEU A 177 7.53 8.38 0.71
CA LEU A 177 7.22 6.98 0.94
C LEU A 177 8.48 6.13 0.75
N ALA A 178 8.70 5.16 1.65
CA ALA A 178 9.90 4.32 1.66
C ALA A 178 10.11 3.49 0.37
N GLY A 179 9.02 3.15 -0.34
CA GLY A 179 9.08 2.42 -1.61
C GLY A 179 9.36 3.28 -2.85
N HIS A 180 9.40 4.60 -2.71
CA HIS A 180 9.57 5.53 -3.83
C HIS A 180 11.00 6.09 -3.89
N ASN A 181 11.72 5.77 -4.96
CA ASN A 181 13.08 6.24 -5.16
C ASN A 181 13.14 7.78 -5.17
N ASN A 182 14.15 8.33 -4.49
CA ASN A 182 14.42 9.77 -4.39
C ASN A 182 13.25 10.60 -3.83
N SER A 183 12.30 9.97 -3.12
CA SER A 183 11.14 10.66 -2.55
C SER A 183 11.52 11.59 -1.40
N PHE A 184 12.50 11.17 -0.57
CA PHE A 184 13.01 11.98 0.52
C PHE A 184 13.78 13.18 0.01
N GLU A 185 14.63 12.98 -0.99
CA GLU A 185 15.41 14.01 -1.67
C GLU A 185 14.50 15.06 -2.30
N ALA A 186 13.44 14.63 -2.98
CA ALA A 186 12.47 15.54 -3.59
C ALA A 186 11.69 16.33 -2.53
N ALA A 187 11.33 15.71 -1.41
CA ALA A 187 10.69 16.38 -0.28
C ALA A 187 11.62 17.44 0.33
N ALA A 188 12.89 17.09 0.60
CA ALA A 188 13.87 18.03 1.14
C ALA A 188 14.14 19.20 0.19
N ALA A 189 14.27 18.92 -1.10
CA ALA A 189 14.46 19.93 -2.14
C ALA A 189 13.27 20.89 -2.24
N SER A 190 12.04 20.40 -2.13
CA SER A 190 10.84 21.22 -2.17
C SER A 190 10.76 22.21 -1.00
N LEU A 191 11.21 21.83 0.18
CA LEU A 191 11.29 22.71 1.33
C LEU A 191 12.40 23.78 1.17
N CYS A 192 13.49 23.46 0.48
CA CYS A 192 14.49 24.45 0.11
C CYS A 192 13.95 25.46 -0.91
N ALA A 193 13.08 25.04 -1.83
CA ALA A 193 12.36 25.93 -2.75
C ALA A 193 11.34 26.80 -2.00
N ASP A 194 10.69 26.27 -0.96
CA ASP A 194 9.76 27.03 -0.12
C ASP A 194 10.43 28.20 0.58
N ARG A 195 11.64 28.03 1.09
CA ARG A 195 12.45 29.10 1.71
C ARG A 195 12.73 30.29 0.78
N GLN A 196 12.62 30.08 -0.52
CA GLN A 196 12.73 31.12 -1.54
C GLN A 196 11.39 31.61 -2.08
N GLY A 197 10.26 31.16 -1.47
CA GLY A 197 8.91 31.44 -1.96
C GLY A 197 8.60 30.83 -3.33
N LYS A 198 9.33 29.80 -3.74
CA LYS A 198 9.25 29.16 -5.06
C LYS A 198 8.72 27.72 -5.00
N PHE A 199 8.11 27.34 -3.87
CA PHE A 199 7.60 25.97 -3.68
C PHE A 199 6.70 25.52 -4.83
N VAL A 200 5.72 26.34 -5.20
CA VAL A 200 4.72 25.96 -6.21
C VAL A 200 5.35 25.76 -7.57
N ALA A 201 6.20 26.68 -8.02
CA ALA A 201 6.90 26.56 -9.30
C ALA A 201 7.81 25.32 -9.34
N PHE A 202 8.51 25.05 -8.23
CA PHE A 202 9.34 23.86 -8.10
C PHE A 202 8.50 22.57 -8.11
N ALA A 203 7.41 22.52 -7.35
CA ALA A 203 6.50 21.38 -7.32
C ALA A 203 5.87 21.09 -8.69
N ASP A 204 5.46 22.14 -9.43
CA ASP A 204 4.97 22.01 -10.81
C ASP A 204 6.03 21.34 -11.71
N SER A 205 7.29 21.80 -11.67
CA SER A 205 8.39 21.20 -12.43
C SER A 205 8.67 19.76 -12.02
N VAL A 206 8.67 19.46 -10.72
CA VAL A 206 8.94 18.10 -10.22
C VAL A 206 7.82 17.12 -10.62
N PHE A 207 6.54 17.49 -10.47
CA PHE A 207 5.45 16.61 -10.87
C PHE A 207 5.37 16.43 -12.39
N ALA A 208 5.68 17.45 -13.17
CA ALA A 208 5.75 17.36 -14.64
C ALA A 208 6.87 16.39 -15.08
N ASN A 209 8.00 16.40 -14.38
CA ASN A 209 9.21 15.64 -14.70
C ASN A 209 9.47 14.49 -13.70
N GLN A 210 8.42 13.94 -13.06
CA GLN A 210 8.52 12.96 -11.98
C GLN A 210 9.42 11.75 -12.31
N SER A 211 9.33 11.24 -13.55
CA SER A 211 10.15 10.11 -14.00
C SER A 211 11.65 10.41 -13.99
N LEU A 212 12.05 11.65 -14.27
CA LEU A 212 13.44 12.09 -14.20
C LEU A 212 13.90 12.13 -12.73
N VAL A 213 13.08 12.65 -11.84
CA VAL A 213 13.40 12.70 -10.41
C VAL A 213 13.56 11.29 -9.82
N VAL A 214 12.61 10.38 -10.11
CA VAL A 214 12.69 8.98 -9.66
C VAL A 214 13.94 8.28 -10.18
N ARG A 215 14.40 8.62 -11.39
CA ARG A 215 15.54 7.97 -12.03
C ARG A 215 16.88 8.59 -11.66
N TYR A 216 16.98 9.92 -11.58
CA TYR A 216 18.24 10.64 -11.49
C TYR A 216 18.45 11.42 -10.18
N GLY A 217 17.41 11.49 -9.32
CA GLY A 217 17.51 12.09 -7.98
C GLY A 217 18.03 13.51 -7.98
N ALA A 218 19.11 13.76 -7.22
CA ALA A 218 19.69 15.08 -7.02
C ALA A 218 20.04 15.82 -8.31
N GLY A 219 20.54 15.11 -9.35
CA GLY A 219 20.87 15.74 -10.63
C GLY A 219 19.65 16.31 -11.34
N ALA A 220 18.52 15.58 -11.32
CA ALA A 220 17.27 16.09 -11.86
C ALA A 220 16.72 17.25 -11.01
N LEU A 221 16.78 17.15 -9.68
CA LEU A 221 16.29 18.19 -8.77
C LEU A 221 17.05 19.51 -8.94
N ASP A 222 18.36 19.46 -9.14
CA ASP A 222 19.19 20.66 -9.43
C ASP A 222 18.76 21.35 -10.74
N ALA A 223 18.51 20.57 -11.81
CA ALA A 223 18.05 21.12 -13.08
C ALA A 223 16.64 21.77 -12.93
N LEU A 224 15.71 21.06 -12.26
CA LEU A 224 14.35 21.55 -12.03
C LEU A 224 14.33 22.78 -11.12
N ALA A 225 15.27 22.90 -10.17
CA ALA A 225 15.45 24.11 -9.38
C ALA A 225 15.80 25.32 -10.25
N GLY A 226 16.65 25.11 -11.27
CA GLY A 226 16.97 26.15 -12.26
C GLY A 226 15.73 26.55 -13.09
N GLU A 227 14.97 25.56 -13.59
CA GLU A 227 13.73 25.79 -14.34
C GLU A 227 12.68 26.56 -13.51
N ALA A 228 12.58 26.27 -12.22
CA ALA A 228 11.71 26.99 -11.30
C ALA A 228 12.26 28.36 -10.88
N SER A 229 13.35 28.81 -11.49
CA SER A 229 14.00 30.11 -11.23
C SER A 229 14.46 30.32 -9.78
N LEU A 230 14.89 29.24 -9.09
CA LEU A 230 15.54 29.33 -7.79
C LEU A 230 16.94 29.93 -7.92
N ASP A 231 17.37 30.65 -6.86
CA ASP A 231 18.80 30.91 -6.67
C ASP A 231 19.48 29.59 -6.36
N LEU A 232 20.26 29.09 -7.34
CA LEU A 232 20.91 27.80 -7.22
C LEU A 232 21.97 27.74 -6.15
N ALA A 233 22.62 28.85 -5.80
CA ALA A 233 23.61 28.88 -4.72
C ALA A 233 22.94 28.68 -3.37
N VAL A 234 21.84 29.40 -3.14
CA VAL A 234 21.01 29.28 -1.91
C VAL A 234 20.36 27.92 -1.83
N TYR A 235 19.79 27.44 -2.95
CA TYR A 235 19.16 26.12 -3.02
C TYR A 235 20.15 24.99 -2.70
N ARG A 236 21.32 24.97 -3.35
CA ARG A 236 22.33 23.93 -3.14
C ARG A 236 22.89 23.95 -1.72
N LYS A 237 23.11 25.11 -1.15
CA LYS A 237 23.51 25.23 0.25
C LYS A 237 22.49 24.59 1.18
N CYS A 238 21.20 24.87 1.01
CA CYS A 238 20.11 24.30 1.78
C CYS A 238 19.99 22.77 1.57
N TYR A 239 19.94 22.34 0.31
CA TYR A 239 19.69 20.95 -0.05
C TYR A 239 20.85 20.02 0.32
N TYR A 240 22.07 20.33 -0.12
CA TYR A 240 23.26 19.53 0.20
C TYR A 240 23.73 19.72 1.65
N GLY A 241 23.39 20.82 2.28
CA GLY A 241 23.58 21.03 3.71
C GLY A 241 22.58 20.30 4.59
N ASN A 242 21.61 19.58 3.99
CA ASN A 242 20.55 18.83 4.67
C ASN A 242 19.77 19.67 5.70
N GLU A 243 19.55 20.96 5.41
CA GLU A 243 18.90 21.89 6.34
C GLU A 243 17.40 21.62 6.55
N THR A 244 16.79 20.83 5.66
CA THR A 244 15.35 20.51 5.68
C THR A 244 15.04 19.06 6.00
N GLY A 245 16.06 18.19 6.09
CA GLY A 245 15.87 16.75 6.33
C GLY A 245 15.13 16.45 7.64
N GLY A 246 15.42 17.19 8.72
CA GLY A 246 14.71 17.04 9.98
C GLY A 246 13.22 17.37 9.90
N MET A 247 12.84 18.38 9.09
CA MET A 247 11.44 18.74 8.87
C MET A 247 10.70 17.64 8.05
N VAL A 248 11.35 17.07 7.03
CA VAL A 248 10.79 15.93 6.28
C VAL A 248 10.53 14.75 7.21
N GLN A 249 11.47 14.42 8.11
CA GLN A 249 11.30 13.36 9.10
C GLN A 249 10.16 13.66 10.09
N ALA A 250 10.00 14.92 10.50
CA ALA A 250 8.89 15.33 11.35
C ALA A 250 7.53 15.11 10.64
N PHE A 251 7.41 15.46 9.36
CA PHE A 251 6.19 15.21 8.58
C PHE A 251 5.91 13.71 8.39
N GLN A 252 6.94 12.89 8.20
CA GLN A 252 6.78 11.44 8.17
C GLN A 252 6.24 10.90 9.50
N SER A 253 6.84 11.31 10.61
CA SER A 253 6.42 10.88 11.94
C SER A 253 5.00 11.33 12.27
N GLU A 254 4.64 12.56 11.92
CA GLU A 254 3.29 13.08 12.09
C GLU A 254 2.28 12.34 11.20
N GLY A 255 2.61 12.10 9.93
CA GLY A 255 1.76 11.34 9.01
C GLY A 255 1.46 9.95 9.54
N ILE A 256 2.47 9.22 10.03
CA ILE A 256 2.30 7.90 10.65
C ILE A 256 1.41 8.00 11.90
N ALA A 257 1.64 8.96 12.79
CA ALA A 257 0.83 9.15 14.00
C ALA A 257 -0.63 9.49 13.69
N ASN A 258 -0.88 10.18 12.57
CA ASN A 258 -2.22 10.52 12.08
C ASN A 258 -2.87 9.40 11.26
N GLY A 259 -2.22 8.26 11.10
CA GLY A 259 -2.73 7.11 10.36
C GLY A 259 -2.68 7.28 8.84
N VAL A 260 -1.88 8.20 8.31
CA VAL A 260 -1.68 8.37 6.87
C VAL A 260 -0.94 7.15 6.31
N TYR A 261 -1.64 6.36 5.52
CA TYR A 261 -1.15 5.09 4.97
C TYR A 261 -0.82 5.15 3.48
N GLY A 262 -1.06 6.28 2.84
CA GLY A 262 -0.81 6.47 1.40
C GLY A 262 -0.79 7.93 1.02
N THR A 263 -0.27 8.21 -0.18
CA THR A 263 -0.22 9.56 -0.74
C THR A 263 -0.87 9.61 -2.12
N PRO A 264 -1.57 10.72 -2.44
CA PRO A 264 -1.85 11.84 -1.57
C PRO A 264 -2.94 11.53 -0.52
N THR A 265 -2.85 12.17 0.65
CA THR A 265 -3.93 12.20 1.65
C THR A 265 -4.26 13.65 1.94
N PHE A 266 -5.55 13.96 1.91
CA PHE A 266 -6.07 15.30 2.14
C PHE A 266 -6.94 15.34 3.38
N PHE A 267 -6.75 16.36 4.20
CA PHE A 267 -7.62 16.67 5.33
C PHE A 267 -8.24 18.04 5.09
N PHE A 268 -9.54 18.06 4.92
CA PHE A 268 -10.32 19.30 4.85
C PHE A 268 -11.10 19.45 6.17
N ASN A 269 -10.66 20.34 7.03
CA ASN A 269 -11.13 20.45 8.40
C ASN A 269 -11.04 19.07 9.11
N ASN A 270 -12.18 18.51 9.50
CA ASN A 270 -12.28 17.21 10.18
C ASN A 270 -12.54 16.01 9.23
N LYS A 271 -12.50 16.24 7.91
CA LYS A 271 -12.73 15.20 6.90
C LYS A 271 -11.46 14.84 6.20
N SER A 272 -11.37 13.62 5.73
CA SER A 272 -10.17 13.12 5.04
C SER A 272 -10.53 12.33 3.81
N ALA A 273 -9.67 12.39 2.81
CA ALA A 273 -9.73 11.57 1.61
C ALA A 273 -8.32 11.12 1.23
N VAL A 274 -8.20 9.91 0.70
CA VAL A 274 -6.93 9.31 0.26
C VAL A 274 -7.01 8.98 -1.21
N GLY A 275 -5.97 9.32 -1.95
CA GLY A 275 -5.86 9.02 -3.37
C GLY A 275 -5.96 10.25 -4.28
N PRO A 276 -5.92 10.03 -5.59
CA PRO A 276 -5.91 11.10 -6.57
C PRO A 276 -7.31 11.72 -6.72
N LEU A 277 -7.58 12.79 -5.98
CA LEU A 277 -8.83 13.52 -6.09
C LEU A 277 -8.87 14.35 -7.35
N SER A 278 -10.01 14.30 -8.06
CA SER A 278 -10.36 15.28 -9.10
C SER A 278 -10.83 16.59 -8.47
N LEU A 279 -10.93 17.65 -9.27
CA LEU A 279 -11.50 18.93 -8.80
C LEU A 279 -12.90 18.73 -8.17
N HIS A 280 -13.75 17.95 -8.84
CA HIS A 280 -15.09 17.63 -8.34
C HIS A 280 -15.05 16.94 -6.97
N ASN A 281 -14.14 15.98 -6.77
CA ASN A 281 -14.00 15.32 -5.47
C ASN A 281 -13.48 16.27 -4.37
N PHE A 282 -12.65 17.25 -4.71
CA PHE A 282 -12.27 18.30 -3.74
C PHE A 282 -13.47 19.15 -3.35
N ASP A 283 -14.35 19.49 -4.29
CA ASP A 283 -15.58 20.25 -4.02
C ASP A 283 -16.54 19.44 -3.14
N GLU A 284 -16.70 18.15 -3.40
CA GLU A 284 -17.49 17.23 -2.55
C GLU A 284 -16.90 17.11 -1.14
N LEU A 285 -15.59 16.94 -1.01
CA LEU A 285 -14.91 16.88 0.29
C LEU A 285 -15.14 18.17 1.09
N ALA A 286 -15.06 19.33 0.44
CA ALA A 286 -15.30 20.63 1.06
C ALA A 286 -16.77 20.81 1.46
N ALA A 287 -17.72 20.37 0.62
CA ALA A 287 -19.15 20.42 0.91
C ALA A 287 -19.58 19.41 2.00
N GLY A 288 -18.68 18.54 2.40
CA GLY A 288 -18.97 17.58 3.44
C GLY A 288 -19.41 16.21 2.97
N GLY A 289 -19.30 15.92 1.70
CA GLY A 289 -19.52 14.61 1.10
C GLY A 289 -18.46 13.58 1.53
N VAL A 290 -18.78 12.31 1.30
CA VAL A 290 -17.83 11.20 1.42
C VAL A 290 -17.22 10.99 0.03
N VAL A 291 -15.91 11.10 -0.08
CA VAL A 291 -15.15 10.92 -1.33
C VAL A 291 -14.42 9.59 -1.32
#